data_ce7fc7e371b0bb0e36c5c635cc99b04d
#
_entry.id   ce7fc7e371b0bb0e36c5c635cc99b04d
#
_cell.length_a   1.000
_cell.length_b   1.000
_cell.length_c   1.000
_cell.angle_alpha   90.00
_cell.angle_beta   90.00
_cell.angle_gamma   90.00
#
_symmetry.space_group_name_H-M   'P 1'
#
loop_
_entity.id
_entity.type
_entity.pdbx_description
1 polymer ?
#
loop_
_entity_poly.entity_id
_entity_poly.type
_entity_poly.pdbx_seq_one_letter_code
_entity_poly.pdbx_strand_id
1 'polypeptide(L)'
;MATAFTTEEKEVIRKKLHKVAKECLQRYGVKKTTVDQMAAMVDISKGSFYNFYSSKEMLFFAVLEEYQIDVMNRLTEQLDMEAKIDTNRLVQLLYDFYQDFRYSFMYTIFKNNEMELLIRKLPKEAITNHHLIDDRMVKKIVSRINIKENVSVEIVSALFRTIAMTILHIEEIGEKQFDTTLKLVIQGVVEQITKEDR
;
A
#
# COMPACT_ATOMS: atom_id res chain seq x y z
N MET A 1 13.49 37.96 -6.55
CA MET A 1 12.24 37.25 -6.89
C MET A 1 12.60 35.79 -7.01
N ALA A 2 11.92 34.89 -6.30
CA ALA A 2 12.16 33.45 -6.47
C ALA A 2 11.68 33.07 -7.88
N THR A 3 12.59 32.60 -8.73
CA THR A 3 12.28 32.07 -10.05
C THR A 3 11.28 30.94 -9.93
N ALA A 4 10.16 31.01 -10.64
CA ALA A 4 9.18 29.93 -10.66
C ALA A 4 9.83 28.69 -11.31
N PHE A 5 9.72 27.52 -10.67
CA PHE A 5 10.20 26.25 -11.21
C PHE A 5 9.56 25.95 -12.57
N THR A 6 10.35 25.48 -13.52
CA THR A 6 9.85 24.93 -14.80
C THR A 6 9.04 23.67 -14.56
N THR A 7 8.31 23.20 -15.56
CA THR A 7 7.51 21.96 -15.47
C THR A 7 8.41 20.75 -15.17
N GLU A 8 9.57 20.67 -15.84
CA GLU A 8 10.54 19.58 -15.64
C GLU A 8 11.16 19.61 -14.24
N GLU A 9 11.55 20.80 -13.75
CA GLU A 9 12.04 20.95 -12.37
C GLU A 9 10.98 20.55 -11.34
N LYS A 10 9.71 20.91 -11.55
CA LYS A 10 8.60 20.50 -10.68
C LYS A 10 8.44 18.97 -10.63
N GLU A 11 8.56 18.28 -11.75
CA GLU A 11 8.51 16.82 -11.82
C GLU A 11 9.67 16.18 -11.03
N VAL A 12 10.88 16.66 -11.23
CA VAL A 12 12.07 16.19 -10.50
C VAL A 12 11.90 16.40 -8.99
N ILE A 13 11.44 17.58 -8.57
CA ILE A 13 11.22 17.89 -7.16
C ILE A 13 10.12 17.01 -6.57
N ARG A 14 9.00 16.77 -7.26
CA ARG A 14 7.96 15.85 -6.81
C ARG A 14 8.49 14.45 -6.56
N LYS A 15 9.24 13.89 -7.50
CA LYS A 15 9.88 12.57 -7.35
C LYS A 15 10.81 12.52 -6.13
N LYS A 16 11.61 13.58 -5.92
CA LYS A 16 12.47 13.69 -4.73
C LYS A 16 11.64 13.77 -3.44
N LEU A 17 10.56 14.56 -3.42
CA LEU A 17 9.67 14.68 -2.26
C LEU A 17 9.01 13.33 -1.93
N HIS A 18 8.55 12.57 -2.93
CA HIS A 18 8.00 11.23 -2.72
C HIS A 18 9.02 10.28 -2.11
N LYS A 19 10.25 10.26 -2.67
CA LYS A 19 11.34 9.43 -2.13
C LYS A 19 11.64 9.78 -0.67
N VAL A 20 11.85 11.05 -0.39
CA VAL A 20 12.14 11.54 0.97
C VAL A 20 10.98 11.28 1.93
N ALA A 21 9.73 11.44 1.48
CA ALA A 21 8.56 11.14 2.28
C ALA A 21 8.51 9.65 2.65
N LYS A 22 8.76 8.72 1.71
CA LYS A 22 8.88 7.28 1.99
C LYS A 22 9.96 6.99 3.05
N GLU A 23 11.14 7.57 2.90
CA GLU A 23 12.24 7.42 3.87
C GLU A 23 11.88 7.96 5.27
N CYS A 24 11.25 9.13 5.32
CA CYS A 24 10.82 9.74 6.57
C CYS A 24 9.70 8.94 7.25
N LEU A 25 8.72 8.45 6.50
CA LEU A 25 7.64 7.60 7.01
C LEU A 25 8.19 6.29 7.58
N GLN A 26 9.14 5.66 6.87
CA GLN A 26 9.80 4.43 7.32
C GLN A 26 10.57 4.65 8.64
N ARG A 27 11.27 5.77 8.75
CA ARG A 27 12.21 6.03 9.86
C ARG A 27 11.57 6.71 11.06
N TYR A 28 10.65 7.64 10.83
CA TYR A 28 10.12 8.54 11.86
C TYR A 28 8.60 8.47 12.02
N GLY A 29 7.89 7.93 11.02
CA GLY A 29 6.42 7.94 10.97
C GLY A 29 5.83 9.32 10.65
N VAL A 30 4.49 9.38 10.67
CA VAL A 30 3.72 10.59 10.33
C VAL A 30 3.93 11.71 11.34
N LYS A 31 3.92 11.38 12.64
CA LYS A 31 3.95 12.38 13.72
C LYS A 31 5.27 13.16 13.78
N LYS A 32 6.39 12.46 13.68
CA LYS A 32 7.73 13.04 13.88
C LYS A 32 8.32 13.67 12.62
N THR A 33 7.77 13.39 11.44
CA THR A 33 8.23 14.00 10.19
C THR A 33 7.65 15.40 10.03
N THR A 34 8.51 16.37 9.66
CA THR A 34 8.14 17.78 9.45
C THR A 34 8.33 18.22 8.01
N VAL A 35 7.60 19.27 7.59
CA VAL A 35 7.79 19.91 6.28
C VAL A 35 9.21 20.46 6.14
N ASP A 36 9.73 21.12 7.20
CA ASP A 36 11.07 21.70 7.17
C ASP A 36 12.14 20.64 6.93
N GLN A 37 12.02 19.48 7.57
CA GLN A 37 12.92 18.34 7.36
C GLN A 37 12.89 17.86 5.92
N MET A 38 11.70 17.59 5.37
CA MET A 38 11.56 17.08 4.00
C MET A 38 12.00 18.10 2.95
N ALA A 39 11.66 19.38 3.13
CA ALA A 39 12.09 20.46 2.24
C ALA A 39 13.61 20.59 2.21
N ALA A 40 14.27 20.55 3.37
CA ALA A 40 15.74 20.58 3.46
C ALA A 40 16.38 19.36 2.76
N MET A 41 15.80 18.16 2.87
CA MET A 41 16.33 16.94 2.24
C MET A 41 16.25 16.98 0.70
N VAL A 42 15.38 17.81 0.13
CA VAL A 42 15.25 17.98 -1.35
C VAL A 42 15.78 19.32 -1.86
N ASP A 43 16.41 20.08 -0.95
CA ASP A 43 17.03 21.38 -1.24
C ASP A 43 16.04 22.44 -1.77
N ILE A 44 14.89 22.55 -1.12
CA ILE A 44 13.89 23.58 -1.38
C ILE A 44 13.51 24.30 -0.08
N SER A 45 12.99 25.54 -0.23
CA SER A 45 12.44 26.25 0.91
C SER A 45 11.12 25.63 1.40
N LYS A 46 10.78 25.82 2.68
CA LYS A 46 9.45 25.47 3.22
C LYS A 46 8.32 26.12 2.41
N GLY A 47 8.48 27.37 1.98
CA GLY A 47 7.50 28.05 1.14
C GLY A 47 7.34 27.37 -0.22
N SER A 48 8.45 26.91 -0.81
CA SER A 48 8.42 26.15 -2.08
C SER A 48 7.72 24.81 -1.94
N PHE A 49 7.82 24.13 -0.80
CA PHE A 49 7.07 22.89 -0.55
C PHE A 49 5.57 23.06 -0.76
N TYR A 50 4.99 24.15 -0.29
CA TYR A 50 3.55 24.42 -0.41
C TYR A 50 3.09 24.70 -1.85
N ASN A 51 4.00 24.89 -2.80
CA ASN A 51 3.66 24.91 -4.24
C ASN A 51 3.40 23.50 -4.80
N PHE A 52 3.82 22.43 -4.08
CA PHE A 52 3.66 21.06 -4.50
C PHE A 52 2.54 20.34 -3.72
N TYR A 53 2.47 20.57 -2.42
CA TYR A 53 1.50 19.92 -1.52
C TYR A 53 0.97 20.90 -0.48
N SER A 54 -0.33 20.96 -0.30
CA SER A 54 -0.98 21.86 0.66
C SER A 54 -0.66 21.52 2.13
N SER A 55 -0.22 20.28 2.40
CA SER A 55 0.24 19.81 3.72
C SER A 55 1.17 18.63 3.57
N LYS A 56 1.89 18.28 4.64
CA LYS A 56 2.68 17.03 4.67
C LYS A 56 1.80 15.80 4.58
N GLU A 57 0.60 15.87 5.12
CA GLU A 57 -0.39 14.79 5.07
C GLU A 57 -0.83 14.51 3.64
N MET A 58 -1.00 15.54 2.81
CA MET A 58 -1.29 15.37 1.37
C MET A 58 -0.13 14.73 0.60
N LEU A 59 1.13 15.08 0.92
CA LEU A 59 2.29 14.41 0.35
C LEU A 59 2.32 12.93 0.79
N PHE A 60 2.12 12.65 2.07
CA PHE A 60 2.11 11.28 2.59
C PHE A 60 1.00 10.46 1.93
N PHE A 61 -0.17 11.02 1.78
CA PHE A 61 -1.29 10.35 1.12
C PHE A 61 -0.98 10.03 -0.35
N ALA A 62 -0.42 10.98 -1.11
CA ALA A 62 0.01 10.73 -2.48
C ALA A 62 1.06 9.60 -2.58
N VAL A 63 1.96 9.51 -1.61
CA VAL A 63 2.96 8.43 -1.53
C VAL A 63 2.34 7.08 -1.17
N LEU A 64 1.30 7.07 -0.32
CA LEU A 64 0.52 5.87 -0.01
C LEU A 64 -0.23 5.36 -1.25
N GLU A 65 -0.91 6.25 -1.97
CA GLU A 65 -1.62 5.91 -3.21
C GLU A 65 -0.65 5.37 -4.28
N GLU A 66 0.50 6.02 -4.48
CA GLU A 66 1.54 5.53 -5.40
C GLU A 66 2.01 4.11 -5.03
N TYR A 67 2.31 3.87 -3.76
CA TYR A 67 2.72 2.56 -3.27
C TYR A 67 1.64 1.50 -3.55
N GLN A 68 0.39 1.80 -3.24
CA GLN A 68 -0.73 0.89 -3.44
C GLN A 68 -0.93 0.57 -4.92
N ILE A 69 -0.89 1.58 -5.78
CA ILE A 69 -0.99 1.40 -7.24
C ILE A 69 0.15 0.51 -7.75
N ASP A 70 1.38 0.78 -7.33
CA ASP A 70 2.55 -0.01 -7.73
C ASP A 70 2.43 -1.48 -7.32
N VAL A 71 2.01 -1.73 -6.08
CA VAL A 71 1.83 -3.09 -5.55
C VAL A 71 0.74 -3.83 -6.31
N MET A 72 -0.41 -3.19 -6.54
CA MET A 72 -1.53 -3.78 -7.26
C MET A 72 -1.21 -4.03 -8.74
N ASN A 73 -0.47 -3.14 -9.37
CA ASN A 73 -0.01 -3.34 -10.75
C ASN A 73 0.93 -4.54 -10.84
N ARG A 74 1.93 -4.65 -9.96
CA ARG A 74 2.83 -5.82 -9.91
C ARG A 74 2.08 -7.13 -9.72
N LEU A 75 1.11 -7.17 -8.80
CA LEU A 75 0.28 -8.36 -8.61
C LEU A 75 -0.52 -8.69 -9.87
N THR A 76 -1.13 -7.69 -10.49
CA THR A 76 -1.91 -7.87 -11.73
C THR A 76 -1.02 -8.36 -12.87
N GLU A 77 0.17 -7.80 -13.06
CA GLU A 77 1.13 -8.22 -14.09
C GLU A 77 1.54 -9.68 -13.90
N GLN A 78 1.82 -10.10 -12.66
CA GLN A 78 2.13 -11.50 -12.38
C GLN A 78 0.96 -12.44 -12.67
N LEU A 79 -0.27 -12.01 -12.35
CA LEU A 79 -1.48 -12.76 -12.70
C LEU A 79 -1.73 -12.82 -14.22
N ASP A 80 -1.34 -11.79 -14.98
CA ASP A 80 -1.52 -11.72 -16.43
C ASP A 80 -0.45 -12.51 -17.22
N MET A 81 0.72 -12.77 -16.62
CA MET A 81 1.79 -13.54 -17.26
C MET A 81 1.48 -15.04 -17.40
N GLU A 82 0.55 -15.55 -16.62
CA GLU A 82 0.21 -16.97 -16.58
C GLU A 82 -1.19 -17.22 -17.17
N ALA A 83 -1.29 -18.12 -18.13
CA ALA A 83 -2.57 -18.47 -18.78
C ALA A 83 -3.57 -19.11 -17.78
N LYS A 84 -3.06 -19.81 -16.77
CA LYS A 84 -3.80 -20.40 -15.66
C LYS A 84 -2.97 -20.32 -14.40
N ILE A 85 -3.57 -19.81 -13.33
CA ILE A 85 -2.95 -19.73 -12.02
C ILE A 85 -3.50 -20.85 -11.17
N ASP A 86 -2.64 -21.79 -10.78
CA ASP A 86 -3.00 -22.83 -9.83
C ASP A 86 -3.00 -22.30 -8.38
N THR A 87 -3.56 -23.10 -7.49
CA THR A 87 -3.67 -22.78 -6.06
C THR A 87 -2.31 -22.48 -5.42
N ASN A 88 -1.26 -23.27 -5.73
CA ASN A 88 0.05 -23.08 -5.12
C ASN A 88 0.69 -21.78 -5.57
N ARG A 89 0.55 -21.44 -6.85
CA ARG A 89 1.05 -20.19 -7.40
C ARG A 89 0.34 -18.98 -6.79
N LEU A 90 -0.98 -19.05 -6.64
CA LEU A 90 -1.76 -17.99 -6.00
C LEU A 90 -1.35 -17.80 -4.52
N VAL A 91 -1.15 -18.90 -3.80
CA VAL A 91 -0.63 -18.86 -2.42
C VAL A 91 0.72 -18.16 -2.35
N GLN A 92 1.64 -18.48 -3.26
CA GLN A 92 2.96 -17.85 -3.29
C GLN A 92 2.88 -16.36 -3.61
N LEU A 93 2.07 -15.96 -4.61
CA LEU A 93 1.86 -14.55 -4.97
C LEU A 93 1.30 -13.73 -3.79
N LEU A 94 0.32 -14.26 -3.08
CA LEU A 94 -0.25 -13.60 -1.91
C LEU A 94 0.75 -13.55 -0.76
N TYR A 95 1.52 -14.60 -0.53
CA TYR A 95 2.57 -14.61 0.48
C TYR A 95 3.61 -13.52 0.21
N ASP A 96 4.11 -13.42 -1.04
CA ASP A 96 5.08 -12.41 -1.44
C ASP A 96 4.51 -10.99 -1.28
N PHE A 97 3.23 -10.79 -1.65
CA PHE A 97 2.51 -9.54 -1.42
C PHE A 97 2.50 -9.12 0.06
N TYR A 98 2.22 -10.05 0.97
CA TYR A 98 2.22 -9.77 2.40
C TYR A 98 3.62 -9.54 2.98
N GLN A 99 4.63 -10.22 2.44
CA GLN A 99 6.03 -9.93 2.80
C GLN A 99 6.45 -8.54 2.33
N ASP A 100 6.12 -8.13 1.11
CA ASP A 100 6.35 -6.75 0.63
C ASP A 100 5.70 -5.71 1.56
N PHE A 101 4.47 -5.94 2.00
CA PHE A 101 3.80 -5.06 2.95
C PHE A 101 4.55 -4.99 4.28
N ARG A 102 4.99 -6.13 4.84
CA ARG A 102 5.72 -6.21 6.12
C ARG A 102 7.00 -5.37 6.13
N TYR A 103 7.71 -5.29 5.02
CA TYR A 103 8.95 -4.54 4.90
C TYR A 103 8.78 -3.13 4.33
N SER A 104 7.55 -2.70 4.09
CA SER A 104 7.25 -1.37 3.58
C SER A 104 7.09 -0.32 4.69
N PHE A 105 7.17 0.95 4.30
CA PHE A 105 6.83 2.06 5.20
C PHE A 105 5.35 2.04 5.65
N MET A 106 4.48 1.39 4.88
CA MET A 106 3.07 1.17 5.24
C MET A 106 2.93 0.42 6.55
N TYR A 107 3.70 -0.65 6.73
CA TYR A 107 3.73 -1.41 7.98
C TYR A 107 4.03 -0.50 9.19
N THR A 108 5.01 0.40 9.06
CA THR A 108 5.37 1.35 10.14
C THR A 108 4.19 2.26 10.51
N ILE A 109 3.47 2.79 9.51
CA ILE A 109 2.30 3.65 9.74
C ILE A 109 1.18 2.89 10.45
N PHE A 110 0.89 1.66 10.04
CA PHE A 110 -0.14 0.82 10.67
C PHE A 110 0.28 0.39 12.08
N LYS A 111 1.50 -0.12 12.26
CA LYS A 111 2.02 -0.55 13.56
C LYS A 111 2.01 0.57 14.60
N ASN A 112 2.27 1.80 14.19
CA ASN A 112 2.26 2.98 15.06
C ASN A 112 0.88 3.60 15.26
N ASN A 113 -0.19 3.02 14.70
CA ASN A 113 -1.55 3.57 14.71
C ASN A 113 -1.63 5.02 14.16
N GLU A 114 -0.80 5.32 13.15
CA GLU A 114 -0.73 6.67 12.58
C GLU A 114 -1.63 6.87 11.34
N MET A 115 -2.24 5.79 10.81
CA MET A 115 -3.16 5.86 9.67
C MET A 115 -4.38 6.73 9.97
N GLU A 116 -5.01 6.53 11.12
CA GLU A 116 -6.15 7.35 11.54
C GLU A 116 -5.79 8.83 11.68
N LEU A 117 -4.60 9.11 12.22
CA LEU A 117 -4.09 10.48 12.34
C LEU A 117 -3.92 11.13 10.95
N LEU A 118 -3.41 10.37 9.98
CA LEU A 118 -3.25 10.83 8.61
C LEU A 118 -4.63 11.14 7.98
N ILE A 119 -5.54 10.16 8.02
CA ILE A 119 -6.88 10.26 7.40
C ILE A 119 -7.67 11.46 7.94
N ARG A 120 -7.64 11.72 9.26
CA ARG A 120 -8.36 12.87 9.87
C ARG A 120 -7.95 14.22 9.31
N LYS A 121 -6.77 14.34 8.72
CA LYS A 121 -6.22 15.59 8.19
C LYS A 121 -6.37 15.72 6.67
N LEU A 122 -6.93 14.71 6.01
CA LEU A 122 -7.15 14.72 4.57
C LEU A 122 -8.51 15.33 4.21
N PRO A 123 -8.62 15.99 3.04
CA PRO A 123 -9.91 16.37 2.48
C PRO A 123 -10.78 15.13 2.25
N LYS A 124 -12.09 15.22 2.53
CA LYS A 124 -13.04 14.12 2.31
C LYS A 124 -13.04 13.63 0.86
N GLU A 125 -12.88 14.52 -0.08
CA GLU A 125 -12.83 14.23 -1.51
C GLU A 125 -11.65 13.31 -1.85
N ALA A 126 -10.46 13.55 -1.29
CA ALA A 126 -9.30 12.69 -1.49
C ALA A 126 -9.56 11.25 -1.01
N ILE A 127 -10.18 11.11 0.17
CA ILE A 127 -10.54 9.80 0.73
C ILE A 127 -11.57 9.09 -0.14
N THR A 128 -12.60 9.80 -0.62
CA THR A 128 -13.63 9.21 -1.49
C THR A 128 -13.04 8.72 -2.81
N ASN A 129 -12.18 9.51 -3.43
CA ASN A 129 -11.51 9.14 -4.68
C ASN A 129 -10.62 7.90 -4.50
N HIS A 130 -9.93 7.82 -3.37
CA HIS A 130 -9.11 6.66 -3.02
C HIS A 130 -9.93 5.37 -2.95
N HIS A 131 -11.07 5.37 -2.25
CA HIS A 131 -11.95 4.20 -2.17
C HIS A 131 -12.46 3.74 -3.55
N LEU A 132 -12.75 4.66 -4.47
CA LEU A 132 -13.16 4.31 -5.83
C LEU A 132 -12.02 3.65 -6.64
N ILE A 133 -10.78 4.00 -6.36
CA ILE A 133 -9.60 3.37 -6.98
C ILE A 133 -9.43 1.95 -6.42
N ASP A 134 -9.52 1.80 -5.11
CA ASP A 134 -9.40 0.51 -4.42
C ASP A 134 -10.40 -0.51 -4.94
N ASP A 135 -11.67 -0.15 -4.99
CA ASP A 135 -12.74 -1.04 -5.46
C ASP A 135 -12.50 -1.53 -6.90
N ARG A 136 -12.00 -0.65 -7.77
CA ARG A 136 -11.67 -1.02 -9.15
C ARG A 136 -10.49 -1.98 -9.23
N MET A 137 -9.46 -1.75 -8.42
CA MET A 137 -8.26 -2.58 -8.37
C MET A 137 -8.57 -3.98 -7.84
N VAL A 138 -9.30 -4.07 -6.73
CA VAL A 138 -9.72 -5.37 -6.16
C VAL A 138 -10.57 -6.15 -7.15
N LYS A 139 -11.55 -5.51 -7.80
CA LYS A 139 -12.37 -6.16 -8.84
C LYS A 139 -11.53 -6.70 -9.99
N LYS A 140 -10.51 -5.95 -10.43
CA LYS A 140 -9.60 -6.39 -11.49
C LYS A 140 -8.82 -7.64 -11.08
N ILE A 141 -8.27 -7.68 -9.87
CA ILE A 141 -7.54 -8.84 -9.34
C ILE A 141 -8.47 -10.04 -9.20
N VAL A 142 -9.63 -9.85 -8.58
CA VAL A 142 -10.62 -10.91 -8.36
C VAL A 142 -11.09 -11.53 -9.67
N SER A 143 -11.22 -10.72 -10.75
CA SER A 143 -11.60 -11.22 -12.08
C SER A 143 -10.57 -12.15 -12.74
N ARG A 144 -9.33 -12.16 -12.23
CA ARG A 144 -8.23 -13.05 -12.71
C ARG A 144 -8.11 -14.35 -11.91
N ILE A 145 -8.83 -14.45 -10.79
CA ILE A 145 -8.81 -15.62 -9.91
C ILE A 145 -10.11 -16.38 -10.12
N ASN A 146 -10.03 -17.70 -10.26
CA ASN A 146 -11.19 -18.57 -10.44
C ASN A 146 -11.93 -18.78 -9.10
N ILE A 147 -12.72 -17.77 -8.68
CA ILE A 147 -13.43 -17.75 -7.41
C ILE A 147 -14.73 -18.54 -7.49
N LYS A 148 -15.11 -19.23 -6.39
CA LYS A 148 -16.40 -19.91 -6.23
C LYS A 148 -17.55 -18.91 -6.31
N GLU A 149 -18.68 -19.31 -6.91
CA GLU A 149 -19.84 -18.43 -7.16
C GLU A 149 -20.51 -17.89 -5.89
N ASN A 150 -20.35 -18.59 -4.77
CA ASN A 150 -20.89 -18.17 -3.48
C ASN A 150 -19.95 -17.24 -2.68
N VAL A 151 -18.82 -16.83 -3.26
CA VAL A 151 -17.84 -15.94 -2.61
C VAL A 151 -17.87 -14.58 -3.31
N SER A 152 -18.30 -13.55 -2.59
CA SER A 152 -18.34 -12.18 -3.14
C SER A 152 -16.98 -11.47 -3.07
N VAL A 153 -16.82 -10.43 -3.89
CA VAL A 153 -15.61 -9.57 -3.89
C VAL A 153 -15.38 -8.95 -2.50
N GLU A 154 -16.45 -8.60 -1.80
CA GLU A 154 -16.41 -8.01 -0.46
C GLU A 154 -15.85 -9.00 0.57
N ILE A 155 -16.22 -10.29 0.46
CA ILE A 155 -15.68 -11.36 1.29
C ILE A 155 -14.18 -11.52 1.01
N VAL A 156 -13.76 -11.58 -0.25
CA VAL A 156 -12.34 -11.68 -0.63
C VAL A 156 -11.55 -10.49 -0.07
N SER A 157 -12.07 -9.27 -0.23
CA SER A 157 -11.44 -8.06 0.30
C SER A 157 -11.33 -8.08 1.83
N ALA A 158 -12.35 -8.58 2.52
CA ALA A 158 -12.34 -8.74 3.98
C ALA A 158 -11.30 -9.77 4.44
N LEU A 159 -11.20 -10.91 3.74
CA LEU A 159 -10.21 -11.95 4.04
C LEU A 159 -8.77 -11.41 3.87
N PHE A 160 -8.49 -10.68 2.81
CA PHE A 160 -7.17 -10.07 2.61
C PHE A 160 -6.83 -9.05 3.70
N ARG A 161 -7.77 -8.20 4.11
CA ARG A 161 -7.56 -7.28 5.24
C ARG A 161 -7.33 -8.04 6.54
N THR A 162 -8.06 -9.11 6.79
CA THR A 162 -7.89 -9.95 7.99
C THR A 162 -6.48 -10.53 8.06
N ILE A 163 -5.98 -11.08 6.95
CA ILE A 163 -4.61 -11.60 6.88
C ILE A 163 -3.59 -10.46 7.09
N ALA A 164 -3.78 -9.29 6.45
CA ALA A 164 -2.90 -8.15 6.63
C ALA A 164 -2.82 -7.68 8.10
N MET A 165 -3.92 -7.74 8.85
CA MET A 165 -3.94 -7.40 10.28
C MET A 165 -3.09 -8.35 11.12
N THR A 166 -2.94 -9.62 10.75
CA THR A 166 -2.08 -10.56 11.50
C THR A 166 -0.61 -10.13 11.46
N ILE A 167 -0.17 -9.46 10.39
CA ILE A 167 1.22 -8.99 10.25
C ILE A 167 1.56 -7.93 11.31
N LEU A 168 0.57 -7.16 11.77
CA LEU A 168 0.78 -6.16 12.81
C LEU A 168 1.02 -6.79 14.20
N HIS A 169 0.69 -8.07 14.35
CA HIS A 169 0.74 -8.84 15.60
C HIS A 169 1.75 -9.99 15.56
N ILE A 170 2.85 -9.83 14.80
CA ILE A 170 3.88 -10.86 14.64
C ILE A 170 4.48 -11.27 15.99
N GLU A 171 4.71 -10.31 16.88
CA GLU A 171 5.31 -10.54 18.19
C GLU A 171 4.41 -11.43 19.06
N GLU A 172 3.08 -11.18 19.04
CA GLU A 172 2.09 -11.95 19.80
C GLU A 172 1.84 -13.34 19.19
N ILE A 173 1.90 -13.47 17.87
CA ILE A 173 1.74 -14.75 17.17
C ILE A 173 3.00 -15.62 17.32
N GLY A 174 4.17 -15.00 17.42
CA GLY A 174 5.47 -15.65 17.53
C GLY A 174 6.30 -15.51 16.24
N GLU A 175 7.35 -14.74 16.28
CA GLU A 175 8.19 -14.40 15.13
C GLU A 175 8.71 -15.61 14.36
N LYS A 176 9.15 -16.66 15.08
CA LYS A 176 9.74 -17.87 14.48
C LYS A 176 8.73 -18.71 13.70
N GLN A 177 7.46 -18.69 14.11
CA GLN A 177 6.39 -19.48 13.51
C GLN A 177 5.61 -18.67 12.47
N PHE A 178 5.74 -17.35 12.49
CA PHE A 178 4.88 -16.43 11.75
C PHE A 178 4.82 -16.74 10.26
N ASP A 179 5.97 -16.86 9.60
CA ASP A 179 6.03 -17.07 8.15
C ASP A 179 5.37 -18.40 7.72
N THR A 180 5.58 -19.47 8.49
CA THR A 180 4.91 -20.76 8.25
C THR A 180 3.41 -20.65 8.48
N THR A 181 3.00 -20.03 9.59
CA THR A 181 1.59 -19.85 9.94
C THR A 181 0.87 -18.98 8.93
N LEU A 182 1.47 -17.87 8.52
CA LEU A 182 0.93 -16.99 7.48
C LEU A 182 0.68 -17.77 6.18
N LYS A 183 1.65 -18.57 5.74
CA LYS A 183 1.53 -19.36 4.52
C LYS A 183 0.42 -20.39 4.60
N LEU A 184 0.26 -21.06 5.74
CA LEU A 184 -0.84 -22.01 6.00
C LEU A 184 -2.20 -21.32 6.02
N VAL A 185 -2.31 -20.14 6.62
CA VAL A 185 -3.55 -19.35 6.62
C VAL A 185 -3.94 -18.93 5.21
N ILE A 186 -2.97 -18.41 4.44
CA ILE A 186 -3.20 -18.02 3.03
C ILE A 186 -3.65 -19.24 2.23
N GLN A 187 -2.99 -20.39 2.38
CA GLN A 187 -3.33 -21.61 1.67
C GLN A 187 -4.77 -22.05 2.01
N GLY A 188 -5.13 -22.13 3.29
CA GLY A 188 -6.48 -22.49 3.69
C GLY A 188 -7.55 -21.53 3.16
N VAL A 189 -7.28 -20.23 3.14
CA VAL A 189 -8.18 -19.23 2.55
C VAL A 189 -8.31 -19.45 1.03
N VAL A 190 -7.21 -19.59 0.32
CA VAL A 190 -7.22 -19.77 -1.15
C VAL A 190 -8.00 -21.04 -1.52
N GLU A 191 -7.75 -22.18 -0.88
CA GLU A 191 -8.47 -23.45 -1.12
C GLU A 191 -9.97 -23.31 -0.88
N GLN A 192 -10.37 -22.50 0.11
CA GLN A 192 -11.79 -22.30 0.40
C GLN A 192 -12.50 -21.38 -0.60
N ILE A 193 -11.82 -20.39 -1.16
CA ILE A 193 -12.45 -19.39 -2.03
C ILE A 193 -12.32 -19.72 -3.52
N THR A 194 -11.34 -20.52 -3.95
CA THR A 194 -11.13 -20.88 -5.35
C THR A 194 -11.87 -22.15 -5.75
N LYS A 195 -12.26 -22.25 -7.03
CA LYS A 195 -12.75 -23.51 -7.59
C LYS A 195 -11.59 -24.49 -7.71
N GLU A 196 -11.85 -25.78 -7.46
CA GLU A 196 -10.85 -26.82 -7.68
C GLU A 196 -10.42 -26.83 -9.15
N ASP A 197 -9.13 -26.99 -9.37
CA ASP A 197 -8.58 -27.20 -10.71
C ASP A 197 -8.98 -28.60 -11.20
N ARG A 198 -9.99 -28.62 -12.09
CA ARG A 198 -10.36 -29.85 -12.83
C ARG A 198 -9.45 -30.05 -14.03
#